data_9608e647666acc36642dc7cf7c8056ba
#
_entry.id   9608e647666acc36642dc7cf7c8056ba
#
_cell.length_a   1.000
_cell.length_b   1.000
_cell.length_c   1.000
_cell.angle_alpha   90.00
_cell.angle_beta   90.00
_cell.angle_gamma   90.00
#
_symmetry.space_group_name_H-M   'P 1'
#
loop_
_entity.id
_entity.type
_entity.pdbx_description
1 polymer ?
#
loop_
_entity_poly.entity_id
_entity_poly.type
_entity_poly.pdbx_seq_one_letter_code
_entity_poly.pdbx_strand_id
1 'polypeptide(L)'
;MKQVVSFILLFVFSICYGNDPLVAQTRKERQKGKEKKIVREQAVDLLLKEQQVAAERAALKELYWVLGGEDWRVKENWLSDRPVEEWYGVKRNYDNGKLSIYLGANGLKGVLPGAIFRLKTLEVLNLCNNEITGSIPTDIGECTALRQLSLNGNRLMGEIPVGIGKLENLVTLDLSRNQLSGEIPEEIGGLKQLKFLRMGTNRLTGDIPAAIGNLSLLECVDIPSNLLTGKIPDELMFLENLEEINMFGNRLRGELPADWSRLKKLRILSLGQNRIDGEIPASLGSVKTLQDISLDNNLLRGAIPTTLGHLKELWALVLSNNRLTGAIPGVLFTLPKLYRLELSDNGLSGSLPAEIKEAVSFTSLDLSNNRLSGPLPPELCELVRLNYLNLQNNRFSGPLPAEIGKMTGLTLLDLTSNRFSGPLPEEIGRLIHLRSLLLSENEFSGELPETLGNLINLRNFYVKTNRLSGPFPVVLTKLVKLEYLNLSFNNFSGMIPAEIGNWEELKHLYLWKNQFSGSIPPSIGKLRNLTELSLGENRLSGELPKELGQLENLVRVYLNNNMFSGRLPAEITRMRSLN
;
A
#
# COMPACT_ATOMS: atom_id res chain seq x y z
N MET A 1 -16.39 61.08 53.97
CA MET A 1 -16.79 62.37 53.45
C MET A 1 -16.56 62.60 51.94
N LYS A 2 -15.62 61.99 51.27
CA LYS A 2 -15.41 62.17 49.81
C LYS A 2 -16.46 61.46 48.91
N GLN A 3 -17.12 60.41 49.34
CA GLN A 3 -18.13 59.70 48.55
C GLN A 3 -19.53 60.33 48.57
N VAL A 4 -19.86 61.09 49.62
CA VAL A 4 -21.16 61.79 49.77
C VAL A 4 -21.18 63.06 48.94
N VAL A 5 -20.05 63.79 48.81
CA VAL A 5 -19.93 65.00 47.98
C VAL A 5 -20.04 64.70 46.49
N SER A 6 -19.56 63.51 46.04
CA SER A 6 -19.64 63.04 44.61
C SER A 6 -21.08 62.68 44.21
N PHE A 7 -21.89 62.14 45.14
CA PHE A 7 -23.30 61.82 44.90
C PHE A 7 -24.20 63.07 44.87
N ILE A 8 -23.92 64.05 45.68
CA ILE A 8 -24.68 65.32 45.69
C ILE A 8 -24.40 66.13 44.42
N LEU A 9 -23.15 66.20 43.95
CA LEU A 9 -22.80 66.86 42.68
C LEU A 9 -23.43 66.19 41.45
N LEU A 10 -23.54 64.85 41.40
CA LEU A 10 -24.23 64.15 40.35
C LEU A 10 -25.76 64.33 40.37
N PHE A 11 -26.35 64.50 41.58
CA PHE A 11 -27.80 64.75 41.75
C PHE A 11 -28.19 66.18 41.39
N VAL A 12 -27.35 67.14 41.74
CA VAL A 12 -27.56 68.56 41.40
C VAL A 12 -27.36 68.84 39.92
N PHE A 13 -26.37 68.14 39.26
CA PHE A 13 -26.20 68.19 37.79
C PHE A 13 -27.37 67.60 37.05
N SER A 14 -28.01 66.55 37.61
CA SER A 14 -29.18 65.89 36.99
C SER A 14 -30.46 66.76 37.09
N ILE A 15 -30.59 67.61 38.12
CA ILE A 15 -31.78 68.43 38.30
C ILE A 15 -31.67 69.80 37.56
N CYS A 16 -30.46 70.34 37.39
CA CYS A 16 -30.29 71.65 36.72
C CYS A 16 -30.23 71.59 35.20
N TYR A 17 -29.92 70.43 34.61
CA TYR A 17 -29.84 70.26 33.13
C TYR A 17 -30.86 69.30 32.53
N GLY A 18 -31.76 68.81 33.38
CA GLY A 18 -32.75 67.82 32.96
C GLY A 18 -33.93 68.35 32.15
N ASN A 19 -34.21 69.66 32.24
CA ASN A 19 -35.40 70.28 31.65
C ASN A 19 -35.10 71.42 30.67
N ASP A 20 -33.91 71.57 30.17
CA ASP A 20 -33.64 72.49 29.08
C ASP A 20 -34.25 72.00 27.79
N PRO A 21 -35.25 72.68 27.22
CA PRO A 21 -35.90 72.24 25.96
C PRO A 21 -34.88 72.04 24.81
N LEU A 22 -33.82 72.85 24.82
CA LEU A 22 -32.75 72.78 23.82
C LEU A 22 -31.93 71.47 23.96
N VAL A 23 -31.62 71.06 25.20
CA VAL A 23 -30.88 69.82 25.50
C VAL A 23 -31.75 68.61 25.20
N ALA A 24 -33.03 68.66 25.47
CA ALA A 24 -33.99 67.62 25.14
C ALA A 24 -34.16 67.48 23.61
N GLN A 25 -34.18 68.61 22.89
CA GLN A 25 -34.28 68.66 21.43
C GLN A 25 -33.00 68.11 20.77
N THR A 26 -31.81 68.51 21.24
CA THR A 26 -30.53 67.95 20.73
C THR A 26 -30.34 66.46 21.05
N ARG A 27 -30.84 66.00 22.22
CA ARG A 27 -30.89 64.54 22.51
C ARG A 27 -31.82 63.79 21.54
N LYS A 28 -33.04 64.30 21.26
CA LYS A 28 -33.96 63.69 20.29
C LYS A 28 -33.42 63.72 18.88
N GLU A 29 -32.72 64.76 18.45
CA GLU A 29 -32.08 64.81 17.13
C GLU A 29 -30.91 63.87 17.02
N ARG A 30 -30.05 63.78 18.07
CA ARG A 30 -28.99 62.74 18.13
C ARG A 30 -29.54 61.31 18.12
N GLN A 31 -30.66 61.10 18.84
CA GLN A 31 -31.28 59.76 18.85
C GLN A 31 -31.90 59.42 17.48
N LYS A 32 -32.63 60.36 16.85
CA LYS A 32 -33.12 60.21 15.44
C LYS A 32 -31.99 60.01 14.45
N GLY A 33 -30.83 60.70 14.63
CA GLY A 33 -29.63 60.49 13.83
C GLY A 33 -29.04 59.08 13.98
N LYS A 34 -28.98 58.54 15.22
CA LYS A 34 -28.56 57.17 15.49
C LYS A 34 -29.53 56.15 14.91
N GLU A 35 -30.83 56.34 15.07
CA GLU A 35 -31.87 55.47 14.51
C GLU A 35 -31.81 55.42 12.96
N LYS A 36 -31.67 56.59 12.31
CA LYS A 36 -31.49 56.67 10.86
C LYS A 36 -30.21 55.98 10.39
N LYS A 37 -29.10 56.09 11.16
CA LYS A 37 -27.85 55.39 10.87
C LYS A 37 -28.03 53.85 10.97
N ILE A 38 -28.66 53.37 12.06
CA ILE A 38 -28.95 51.95 12.27
C ILE A 38 -29.83 51.39 11.15
N VAL A 39 -30.93 52.10 10.79
CA VAL A 39 -31.82 51.67 9.69
C VAL A 39 -31.08 51.62 8.35
N ARG A 40 -30.19 52.60 8.09
CA ARG A 40 -29.36 52.60 6.88
C ARG A 40 -28.35 51.46 6.87
N GLU A 41 -27.70 51.17 7.99
CA GLU A 41 -26.79 50.05 8.13
C GLU A 41 -27.53 48.72 7.96
N GLN A 42 -28.72 48.54 8.54
CA GLN A 42 -29.57 47.36 8.34
C GLN A 42 -30.04 47.20 6.90
N ALA A 43 -30.42 48.31 6.23
CA ALA A 43 -30.82 48.26 4.81
C ALA A 43 -29.63 47.89 3.90
N VAL A 44 -28.43 48.39 4.18
CA VAL A 44 -27.22 47.99 3.44
C VAL A 44 -26.89 46.52 3.67
N ASP A 45 -27.00 46.03 4.92
CA ASP A 45 -26.73 44.64 5.27
C ASP A 45 -27.73 43.68 4.59
N LEU A 46 -29.02 44.08 4.52
CA LEU A 46 -30.05 43.33 3.81
C LEU A 46 -29.76 43.25 2.31
N LEU A 47 -29.42 44.39 1.70
CA LEU A 47 -29.06 44.43 0.25
C LEU A 47 -27.84 43.58 -0.06
N LEU A 48 -26.82 43.61 0.79
CA LEU A 48 -25.63 42.77 0.63
C LEU A 48 -25.97 41.27 0.73
N LYS A 49 -26.86 40.90 1.67
CA LYS A 49 -27.35 39.50 1.78
C LYS A 49 -28.14 39.07 0.56
N GLU A 50 -29.02 39.91 0.03
CA GLU A 50 -29.78 39.61 -1.21
C GLU A 50 -28.83 39.45 -2.41
N GLN A 51 -27.83 40.34 -2.57
CA GLN A 51 -26.83 40.20 -3.63
C GLN A 51 -25.99 38.93 -3.48
N GLN A 52 -25.64 38.56 -2.26
CA GLN A 52 -24.92 37.32 -1.99
C GLN A 52 -25.74 36.09 -2.38
N VAL A 53 -27.01 36.00 -1.96
CA VAL A 53 -27.91 34.89 -2.31
C VAL A 53 -28.11 34.80 -3.83
N ALA A 54 -28.25 35.93 -4.51
CA ALA A 54 -28.36 35.98 -5.96
C ALA A 54 -27.07 35.46 -6.65
N ALA A 55 -25.88 35.84 -6.17
CA ALA A 55 -24.60 35.37 -6.68
C ALA A 55 -24.41 33.86 -6.45
N GLU A 56 -24.79 33.36 -5.25
CA GLU A 56 -24.74 31.93 -4.95
C GLU A 56 -25.63 31.13 -5.90
N ARG A 57 -26.88 31.58 -6.08
CA ARG A 57 -27.82 30.93 -7.02
C ARG A 57 -27.31 30.93 -8.46
N ALA A 58 -26.71 32.05 -8.91
CA ALA A 58 -26.15 32.15 -10.25
C ALA A 58 -24.99 31.17 -10.46
N ALA A 59 -24.03 31.12 -9.53
CA ALA A 59 -22.89 30.21 -9.59
C ALA A 59 -23.31 28.73 -9.53
N LEU A 60 -24.32 28.38 -8.72
CA LEU A 60 -24.85 27.02 -8.67
C LEU A 60 -25.60 26.63 -9.95
N LYS A 61 -26.36 27.56 -10.57
CA LYS A 61 -26.97 27.33 -11.88
C LYS A 61 -25.90 27.10 -12.97
N GLU A 62 -24.83 27.89 -12.97
CA GLU A 62 -23.70 27.69 -13.87
C GLU A 62 -23.05 26.32 -13.64
N LEU A 63 -22.80 25.95 -12.39
CA LEU A 63 -22.28 24.62 -12.02
C LEU A 63 -23.15 23.50 -12.58
N TYR A 64 -24.48 23.61 -12.45
CA TYR A 64 -25.42 22.63 -12.99
C TYR A 64 -25.29 22.46 -14.51
N TRP A 65 -25.35 23.58 -15.25
CA TRP A 65 -25.33 23.53 -16.71
C TRP A 65 -23.99 23.06 -17.25
N VAL A 66 -22.88 23.57 -16.70
CA VAL A 66 -21.53 23.27 -17.18
C VAL A 66 -21.11 21.84 -16.85
N LEU A 67 -21.60 21.27 -15.74
CA LEU A 67 -21.30 19.90 -15.32
C LEU A 67 -22.37 18.87 -15.72
N GLY A 68 -23.21 19.19 -16.70
CA GLY A 68 -24.20 18.25 -17.27
C GLY A 68 -25.31 17.85 -16.30
N GLY A 69 -25.87 18.82 -15.61
CA GLY A 69 -26.85 18.63 -14.54
C GLY A 69 -28.07 17.78 -14.94
N GLU A 70 -28.45 17.78 -16.22
CA GLU A 70 -29.56 16.94 -16.71
C GLU A 70 -29.26 15.42 -16.55
N ASP A 71 -28.00 15.03 -16.59
CA ASP A 71 -27.55 13.64 -16.50
C ASP A 71 -27.11 13.26 -15.07
N TRP A 72 -27.24 14.15 -14.08
CA TRP A 72 -26.85 13.82 -12.72
C TRP A 72 -27.75 12.72 -12.13
N ARG A 73 -27.16 11.86 -11.32
CA ARG A 73 -27.88 10.76 -10.66
C ARG A 73 -28.97 11.27 -9.72
N VAL A 74 -28.67 12.34 -8.99
CA VAL A 74 -29.60 13.01 -8.08
C VAL A 74 -29.50 14.52 -8.33
N LYS A 75 -30.61 15.14 -8.67
CA LYS A 75 -30.73 16.57 -9.01
C LYS A 75 -32.00 17.21 -8.40
N GLU A 76 -32.44 16.66 -7.29
CA GLU A 76 -33.67 17.13 -6.64
C GLU A 76 -33.62 18.61 -6.28
N ASN A 77 -34.67 19.37 -6.63
CA ASN A 77 -34.82 20.81 -6.45
C ASN A 77 -33.86 21.71 -7.24
N TRP A 78 -32.85 21.17 -7.96
CA TRP A 78 -31.96 22.00 -8.76
C TRP A 78 -32.73 22.82 -9.81
N LEU A 79 -32.33 24.08 -10.00
CA LEU A 79 -32.96 25.10 -10.84
C LEU A 79 -34.35 25.57 -10.40
N SER A 80 -34.92 25.04 -9.32
CA SER A 80 -36.19 25.50 -8.78
C SER A 80 -36.11 26.87 -8.11
N ASP A 81 -37.23 27.50 -7.78
CA ASP A 81 -37.27 28.77 -7.04
C ASP A 81 -37.08 28.61 -5.53
N ARG A 82 -36.96 27.37 -5.04
CA ARG A 82 -36.67 27.09 -3.63
C ARG A 82 -35.33 27.68 -3.20
N PRO A 83 -35.10 27.94 -1.89
CA PRO A 83 -33.78 28.28 -1.37
C PRO A 83 -32.71 27.28 -1.80
N VAL A 84 -31.49 27.76 -2.10
CA VAL A 84 -30.41 26.89 -2.63
C VAL A 84 -30.00 25.78 -1.66
N GLU A 85 -30.17 25.97 -0.37
CA GLU A 85 -29.92 24.97 0.69
C GLU A 85 -30.93 23.81 0.68
N GLU A 86 -32.02 23.91 -0.07
CA GLU A 86 -32.96 22.81 -0.34
C GLU A 86 -32.61 22.04 -1.62
N TRP A 87 -31.62 22.48 -2.41
CA TRP A 87 -31.14 21.77 -3.57
C TRP A 87 -30.29 20.57 -3.14
N TYR A 88 -30.45 19.44 -3.78
CA TYR A 88 -29.70 18.23 -3.41
C TYR A 88 -28.19 18.51 -3.30
N GLY A 89 -27.59 18.10 -2.19
CA GLY A 89 -26.18 18.25 -1.93
C GLY A 89 -25.73 19.65 -1.50
N VAL A 90 -26.61 20.64 -1.48
CA VAL A 90 -26.30 22.01 -1.01
C VAL A 90 -26.80 22.17 0.43
N LYS A 91 -25.95 22.66 1.31
CA LYS A 91 -26.29 22.91 2.72
C LYS A 91 -25.80 24.27 3.16
N ARG A 92 -26.56 24.93 4.03
CA ARG A 92 -26.16 26.17 4.69
C ARG A 92 -26.01 25.95 6.19
N ASN A 93 -24.89 26.38 6.73
CA ASN A 93 -24.72 26.46 8.17
C ASN A 93 -25.38 27.77 8.64
N TYR A 94 -26.48 27.65 9.40
CA TYR A 94 -27.25 28.80 9.85
C TYR A 94 -26.56 29.64 10.91
N ASP A 95 -25.58 29.09 11.65
CA ASP A 95 -24.82 29.83 12.69
C ASP A 95 -23.86 30.84 12.08
N ASN A 96 -23.25 30.52 10.95
CA ASN A 96 -22.23 31.34 10.30
C ASN A 96 -22.56 31.73 8.84
N GLY A 97 -23.70 31.31 8.32
CA GLY A 97 -24.17 31.58 6.95
C GLY A 97 -23.36 30.92 5.83
N LYS A 98 -22.40 30.04 6.15
CA LYS A 98 -21.51 29.39 5.18
C LYS A 98 -22.22 28.32 4.38
N LEU A 99 -21.82 28.16 3.12
CA LEU A 99 -22.35 27.21 2.17
C LEU A 99 -21.45 25.98 2.04
N SER A 100 -22.05 24.81 1.99
CA SER A 100 -21.37 23.52 1.73
C SER A 100 -22.03 22.81 0.57
N ILE A 101 -21.22 22.27 -0.34
CA ILE A 101 -21.70 21.57 -1.55
C ILE A 101 -21.14 20.14 -1.53
N TYR A 102 -22.01 19.14 -1.57
CA TYR A 102 -21.71 17.72 -1.56
C TYR A 102 -22.35 17.02 -2.77
N LEU A 103 -21.62 16.92 -3.86
CA LEU A 103 -22.07 16.30 -5.12
C LEU A 103 -21.13 15.15 -5.55
N GLY A 104 -20.50 14.49 -4.58
CA GLY A 104 -19.65 13.34 -4.83
C GLY A 104 -20.40 12.17 -5.44
N ALA A 105 -19.79 11.44 -6.37
CA ALA A 105 -20.32 10.25 -7.03
C ALA A 105 -21.69 10.47 -7.71
N ASN A 106 -21.97 11.67 -8.23
CA ASN A 106 -23.26 12.05 -8.76
C ASN A 106 -23.32 12.12 -10.30
N GLY A 107 -22.24 11.70 -11.00
CA GLY A 107 -22.21 11.65 -12.46
C GLY A 107 -21.93 12.99 -13.15
N LEU A 108 -21.32 13.95 -12.45
CA LEU A 108 -20.95 15.26 -12.98
C LEU A 108 -19.94 15.12 -14.13
N LYS A 109 -20.19 15.77 -15.26
CA LYS A 109 -19.35 15.76 -16.47
C LYS A 109 -19.19 17.17 -17.00
N GLY A 110 -18.00 17.53 -17.44
CA GLY A 110 -17.72 18.85 -18.01
C GLY A 110 -16.52 19.51 -17.36
N VAL A 111 -16.39 20.81 -17.47
CA VAL A 111 -15.26 21.61 -16.94
C VAL A 111 -15.72 22.38 -15.71
N LEU A 112 -14.92 22.37 -14.64
CA LEU A 112 -15.27 23.08 -13.40
C LEU A 112 -15.34 24.59 -13.64
N PRO A 113 -16.50 25.24 -13.40
CA PRO A 113 -16.62 26.69 -13.65
C PRO A 113 -15.94 27.53 -12.57
N GLY A 114 -15.24 28.61 -12.95
CA GLY A 114 -14.57 29.52 -12.01
C GLY A 114 -15.52 30.27 -11.08
N ALA A 115 -16.78 30.49 -11.51
CA ALA A 115 -17.76 31.21 -10.71
C ALA A 115 -17.99 30.62 -9.31
N ILE A 116 -17.88 29.29 -9.16
CA ILE A 116 -18.05 28.65 -7.86
C ILE A 116 -17.02 29.10 -6.81
N PHE A 117 -15.80 29.41 -7.26
CA PHE A 117 -14.72 29.87 -6.36
C PHE A 117 -14.80 31.36 -6.01
N ARG A 118 -15.67 32.15 -6.67
CA ARG A 118 -15.92 33.54 -6.31
C ARG A 118 -16.90 33.67 -5.11
N LEU A 119 -17.48 32.55 -4.67
CA LEU A 119 -18.41 32.54 -3.54
C LEU A 119 -17.67 32.68 -2.21
N LYS A 120 -17.77 33.85 -1.58
CA LYS A 120 -17.13 34.17 -0.30
C LYS A 120 -17.73 33.39 0.89
N THR A 121 -18.85 32.74 0.68
CA THR A 121 -19.54 31.90 1.69
C THR A 121 -19.20 30.44 1.58
N LEU A 122 -18.60 29.99 0.49
CA LEU A 122 -18.32 28.58 0.26
C LEU A 122 -17.24 28.06 1.24
N GLU A 123 -17.66 27.16 2.14
CA GLU A 123 -16.81 26.55 3.16
C GLU A 123 -16.38 25.13 2.77
N VAL A 124 -17.26 24.37 2.10
CA VAL A 124 -16.99 23.01 1.67
C VAL A 124 -17.38 22.83 0.20
N LEU A 125 -16.45 22.31 -0.60
CA LEU A 125 -16.71 21.87 -1.97
C LEU A 125 -16.25 20.42 -2.11
N ASN A 126 -17.21 19.50 -2.15
CA ASN A 126 -16.97 18.08 -2.38
C ASN A 126 -17.62 17.62 -3.68
N LEU A 127 -16.81 17.40 -4.71
CA LEU A 127 -17.19 16.91 -6.05
C LEU A 127 -16.45 15.60 -6.37
N CYS A 128 -16.05 14.82 -5.37
CA CYS A 128 -15.25 13.62 -5.55
C CYS A 128 -15.96 12.54 -6.38
N ASN A 129 -15.17 11.67 -7.03
CA ASN A 129 -15.66 10.50 -7.78
C ASN A 129 -16.71 10.85 -8.85
N ASN A 130 -16.35 11.78 -9.73
CA ASN A 130 -17.15 12.19 -10.89
C ASN A 130 -16.34 12.07 -12.18
N GLU A 131 -16.81 12.66 -13.27
CA GLU A 131 -16.13 12.66 -14.58
C GLU A 131 -15.75 14.08 -15.02
N ILE A 132 -15.42 14.95 -14.04
CA ILE A 132 -15.05 16.36 -14.29
C ILE A 132 -13.70 16.42 -15.00
N THR A 133 -13.60 17.22 -16.07
CA THR A 133 -12.44 17.38 -16.93
C THR A 133 -11.91 18.83 -16.88
N GLY A 134 -10.88 19.12 -17.69
CA GLY A 134 -10.26 20.45 -17.74
C GLY A 134 -9.34 20.72 -16.56
N SER A 135 -8.97 21.98 -16.36
CA SER A 135 -8.07 22.41 -15.29
C SER A 135 -8.84 22.93 -14.07
N ILE A 136 -8.16 22.97 -12.93
CA ILE A 136 -8.66 23.70 -11.76
C ILE A 136 -8.62 25.20 -12.10
N PRO A 137 -9.74 25.93 -11.99
CA PRO A 137 -9.79 27.35 -12.33
C PRO A 137 -8.84 28.21 -11.48
N THR A 138 -8.20 29.21 -12.10
CA THR A 138 -7.31 30.15 -11.42
C THR A 138 -8.03 31.01 -10.37
N ASP A 139 -9.35 31.16 -10.51
CA ASP A 139 -10.23 31.85 -9.54
C ASP A 139 -10.26 31.16 -8.17
N ILE A 140 -9.71 29.95 -8.02
CA ILE A 140 -9.71 29.18 -6.76
C ILE A 140 -9.24 30.03 -5.57
N GLY A 141 -8.25 30.89 -5.76
CA GLY A 141 -7.71 31.77 -4.72
C GLY A 141 -8.68 32.85 -4.22
N GLU A 142 -9.83 33.03 -4.85
CA GLU A 142 -10.85 33.96 -4.40
C GLU A 142 -11.74 33.40 -3.29
N CYS A 143 -11.79 32.05 -3.15
CA CYS A 143 -12.66 31.36 -2.20
C CYS A 143 -12.02 31.23 -0.83
N THR A 144 -11.64 32.34 -0.20
CA THR A 144 -10.85 32.36 1.05
C THR A 144 -11.57 31.78 2.28
N ALA A 145 -12.89 31.55 2.21
CA ALA A 145 -13.65 30.90 3.27
C ALA A 145 -13.55 29.37 3.25
N LEU A 146 -12.98 28.80 2.17
CA LEU A 146 -12.96 27.35 1.94
C LEU A 146 -12.12 26.64 3.01
N ARG A 147 -12.72 25.61 3.62
CA ARG A 147 -12.08 24.73 4.61
C ARG A 147 -11.86 23.31 4.09
N GLN A 148 -12.69 22.88 3.15
CA GLN A 148 -12.54 21.57 2.53
C GLN A 148 -12.73 21.70 1.02
N LEU A 149 -11.74 21.20 0.28
CA LEU A 149 -11.78 21.01 -1.16
C LEU A 149 -11.49 19.56 -1.50
N SER A 150 -12.50 18.84 -1.99
CA SER A 150 -12.38 17.43 -2.40
C SER A 150 -12.78 17.29 -3.88
N LEU A 151 -11.79 17.19 -4.74
CA LEU A 151 -11.94 17.01 -6.20
C LEU A 151 -11.39 15.63 -6.65
N ASN A 152 -11.08 14.77 -5.70
CA ASN A 152 -10.46 13.47 -5.96
C ASN A 152 -11.35 12.55 -6.82
N GLY A 153 -10.70 11.65 -7.58
CA GLY A 153 -11.42 10.69 -8.42
C GLY A 153 -12.18 11.34 -9.59
N ASN A 154 -11.53 12.26 -10.28
CA ASN A 154 -12.03 12.94 -11.48
C ASN A 154 -11.04 12.78 -12.65
N ARG A 155 -11.22 13.55 -13.70
CA ARG A 155 -10.34 13.58 -14.89
C ARG A 155 -9.70 14.98 -15.08
N LEU A 156 -9.47 15.70 -13.96
CA LEU A 156 -8.85 17.01 -13.97
C LEU A 156 -7.42 16.92 -14.50
N MET A 157 -7.01 17.89 -15.32
CA MET A 157 -5.69 17.98 -15.95
C MET A 157 -5.09 19.38 -15.79
N GLY A 158 -3.84 19.56 -16.26
CA GLY A 158 -3.12 20.82 -16.12
C GLY A 158 -2.50 20.98 -14.74
N GLU A 159 -2.05 22.18 -14.43
CA GLU A 159 -1.30 22.48 -13.23
C GLU A 159 -2.19 22.83 -12.02
N ILE A 160 -1.62 22.73 -10.82
CA ILE A 160 -2.25 23.24 -9.60
C ILE A 160 -2.05 24.76 -9.60
N PRO A 161 -3.13 25.57 -9.61
CA PRO A 161 -3.00 27.01 -9.69
C PRO A 161 -2.31 27.59 -8.45
N VAL A 162 -1.36 28.52 -8.62
CA VAL A 162 -0.68 29.22 -7.50
C VAL A 162 -1.65 29.93 -6.56
N GLY A 163 -2.84 30.32 -7.05
CA GLY A 163 -3.92 30.88 -6.24
C GLY A 163 -4.36 29.99 -5.07
N ILE A 164 -4.06 28.69 -5.09
CA ILE A 164 -4.41 27.77 -4.01
C ILE A 164 -3.83 28.22 -2.67
N GLY A 165 -2.63 28.82 -2.69
CA GLY A 165 -1.95 29.30 -1.48
C GLY A 165 -2.68 30.43 -0.71
N LYS A 166 -3.70 31.06 -1.33
CA LYS A 166 -4.54 32.06 -0.68
C LYS A 166 -5.64 31.49 0.21
N LEU A 167 -5.83 30.17 0.19
CA LEU A 167 -6.88 29.48 0.96
C LEU A 167 -6.41 29.22 2.40
N GLU A 168 -6.06 30.26 3.12
CA GLU A 168 -5.46 30.18 4.47
C GLU A 168 -6.30 29.39 5.48
N ASN A 169 -7.62 29.29 5.27
CA ASN A 169 -8.56 28.55 6.12
C ASN A 169 -8.72 27.08 5.74
N LEU A 170 -8.07 26.63 4.65
CA LEU A 170 -8.23 25.26 4.14
C LEU A 170 -7.64 24.25 5.13
N VAL A 171 -8.47 23.26 5.51
CA VAL A 171 -8.10 22.17 6.42
C VAL A 171 -7.82 20.87 5.64
N THR A 172 -8.60 20.64 4.58
CA THR A 172 -8.46 19.46 3.74
C THR A 172 -8.36 19.85 2.27
N LEU A 173 -7.27 19.41 1.63
CA LEU A 173 -7.08 19.49 0.20
C LEU A 173 -6.91 18.07 -0.35
N ASP A 174 -7.91 17.59 -1.12
CA ASP A 174 -7.85 16.29 -1.77
C ASP A 174 -8.05 16.43 -3.28
N LEU A 175 -6.95 16.30 -4.02
CA LEU A 175 -6.86 16.33 -5.47
C LEU A 175 -6.47 14.96 -6.04
N SER A 176 -6.46 13.91 -5.22
CA SER A 176 -5.96 12.60 -5.60
C SER A 176 -6.77 11.96 -6.75
N ARG A 177 -6.16 10.98 -7.44
CA ARG A 177 -6.80 10.22 -8.53
C ARG A 177 -7.37 11.14 -9.62
N ASN A 178 -6.48 11.96 -10.22
CA ASN A 178 -6.74 12.85 -11.35
C ASN A 178 -5.63 12.69 -12.40
N GLN A 179 -5.53 13.64 -13.33
CA GLN A 179 -4.49 13.70 -14.35
C GLN A 179 -3.70 15.03 -14.25
N LEU A 180 -3.64 15.61 -13.03
CA LEU A 180 -2.93 16.86 -12.79
C LEU A 180 -1.44 16.69 -13.09
N SER A 181 -0.81 17.71 -13.64
CA SER A 181 0.58 17.74 -14.07
C SER A 181 1.27 19.03 -13.60
N GLY A 182 2.53 19.23 -13.98
CA GLY A 182 3.32 20.35 -13.50
C GLY A 182 3.79 20.13 -12.06
N GLU A 183 4.27 21.19 -11.42
CA GLU A 183 4.87 21.14 -10.10
C GLU A 183 3.84 21.41 -8.99
N ILE A 184 4.15 21.01 -7.76
CA ILE A 184 3.44 21.49 -6.58
C ILE A 184 3.92 22.90 -6.31
N PRO A 185 3.03 23.92 -6.37
CA PRO A 185 3.47 25.31 -6.27
C PRO A 185 4.00 25.64 -4.86
N GLU A 186 5.03 26.47 -4.76
CA GLU A 186 5.58 26.94 -3.48
C GLU A 186 4.52 27.62 -2.61
N GLU A 187 3.52 28.24 -3.21
CA GLU A 187 2.40 28.87 -2.54
C GLU A 187 1.58 27.90 -1.69
N ILE A 188 1.74 26.57 -1.85
CA ILE A 188 1.11 25.56 -0.98
C ILE A 188 1.39 25.85 0.49
N GLY A 189 2.58 26.42 0.81
CA GLY A 189 2.97 26.84 2.16
C GLY A 189 2.12 27.97 2.76
N GLY A 190 1.21 28.56 1.99
CA GLY A 190 0.22 29.55 2.44
C GLY A 190 -0.98 28.93 3.17
N LEU A 191 -1.22 27.64 3.06
CA LEU A 191 -2.38 26.93 3.62
C LEU A 191 -2.25 26.69 5.13
N LYS A 192 -2.23 27.75 5.92
CA LYS A 192 -1.85 27.73 7.34
C LYS A 192 -2.70 26.84 8.26
N GLN A 193 -3.92 26.50 7.85
CA GLN A 193 -4.82 25.61 8.60
C GLN A 193 -4.84 24.19 8.06
N LEU A 194 -3.99 23.85 7.05
CA LEU A 194 -4.04 22.56 6.39
C LEU A 194 -3.59 21.42 7.33
N LYS A 195 -4.42 20.40 7.40
CA LYS A 195 -4.17 19.15 8.13
C LYS A 195 -3.97 17.97 7.18
N PHE A 196 -4.71 17.90 6.08
CA PHE A 196 -4.71 16.78 5.15
C PHE A 196 -4.39 17.25 3.74
N LEU A 197 -3.21 16.90 3.26
CA LEU A 197 -2.74 17.16 1.91
C LEU A 197 -2.72 15.85 1.13
N ARG A 198 -3.67 15.65 0.20
CA ARG A 198 -3.78 14.46 -0.63
C ARG A 198 -3.75 14.80 -2.10
N MET A 199 -2.73 14.33 -2.81
CA MET A 199 -2.54 14.55 -4.25
C MET A 199 -2.08 13.27 -4.97
N GLY A 200 -2.25 12.10 -4.34
CA GLY A 200 -1.80 10.82 -4.88
C GLY A 200 -2.47 10.45 -6.21
N THR A 201 -1.79 9.63 -7.01
CA THR A 201 -2.28 9.14 -8.31
C THR A 201 -2.62 10.30 -9.26
N ASN A 202 -1.57 11.03 -9.65
CA ASN A 202 -1.58 12.11 -10.61
C ASN A 202 -0.33 12.01 -11.54
N ARG A 203 0.01 13.08 -12.23
CA ARG A 203 1.20 13.20 -13.08
C ARG A 203 2.09 14.37 -12.65
N LEU A 204 2.07 14.71 -11.34
CA LEU A 204 2.84 15.83 -10.79
C LEU A 204 4.33 15.57 -10.94
N THR A 205 5.08 16.62 -11.27
CA THR A 205 6.52 16.61 -11.53
C THR A 205 7.24 17.63 -10.65
N GLY A 206 8.54 17.78 -10.83
CA GLY A 206 9.35 18.70 -10.04
C GLY A 206 9.60 18.18 -8.61
N ASP A 207 10.12 19.02 -7.77
CA ASP A 207 10.50 18.69 -6.41
C ASP A 207 9.35 18.99 -5.44
N ILE A 208 9.37 18.35 -4.28
CA ILE A 208 8.45 18.71 -3.18
C ILE A 208 8.92 20.04 -2.62
N PRO A 209 8.08 21.11 -2.62
CA PRO A 209 8.52 22.42 -2.22
C PRO A 209 8.85 22.50 -0.72
N ALA A 210 9.97 23.16 -0.37
CA ALA A 210 10.37 23.36 1.02
C ALA A 210 9.32 24.12 1.83
N ALA A 211 8.52 24.95 1.16
CA ALA A 211 7.40 25.68 1.75
C ALA A 211 6.35 24.79 2.44
N ILE A 212 6.32 23.48 2.15
CA ILE A 212 5.46 22.54 2.88
C ILE A 212 5.75 22.55 4.40
N GLY A 213 7.00 22.86 4.81
CA GLY A 213 7.39 23.03 6.20
C GLY A 213 6.69 24.18 6.92
N ASN A 214 6.00 25.08 6.21
CA ASN A 214 5.21 26.16 6.80
C ASN A 214 3.83 25.69 7.30
N LEU A 215 3.44 24.45 7.05
CA LEU A 215 2.12 23.88 7.35
C LEU A 215 2.12 23.25 8.75
N SER A 216 2.27 24.05 9.80
CA SER A 216 2.49 23.59 11.18
C SER A 216 1.37 22.70 11.75
N LEU A 217 0.17 22.70 11.17
CA LEU A 217 -0.96 21.86 11.58
C LEU A 217 -1.08 20.56 10.75
N LEU A 218 -0.15 20.31 9.82
CA LEU A 218 -0.24 19.18 8.91
C LEU A 218 -0.13 17.85 9.67
N GLU A 219 -1.12 16.99 9.45
CA GLU A 219 -1.24 15.65 10.03
C GLU A 219 -0.94 14.56 8.99
N CYS A 220 -1.24 14.82 7.70
CA CYS A 220 -1.08 13.84 6.62
C CYS A 220 -0.54 14.49 5.34
N VAL A 221 0.53 13.90 4.81
CA VAL A 221 1.05 14.15 3.45
C VAL A 221 0.91 12.87 2.66
N ASP A 222 -0.06 12.81 1.74
CA ASP A 222 -0.38 11.65 0.93
C ASP A 222 -0.31 12.00 -0.56
N ILE A 223 0.87 11.79 -1.16
CA ILE A 223 1.18 12.15 -2.55
C ILE A 223 1.77 10.98 -3.36
N PRO A 224 1.30 9.73 -3.16
CA PRO A 224 1.86 8.57 -3.84
C PRO A 224 1.54 8.57 -5.34
N SER A 225 2.28 7.74 -6.09
CA SER A 225 2.00 7.48 -7.52
C SER A 225 1.94 8.78 -8.35
N ASN A 226 3.05 9.51 -8.33
CA ASN A 226 3.32 10.70 -9.14
C ASN A 226 4.68 10.58 -9.85
N LEU A 227 5.18 11.66 -10.39
CA LEU A 227 6.48 11.75 -11.08
C LEU A 227 7.44 12.71 -10.35
N LEU A 228 7.20 12.94 -9.04
CA LEU A 228 7.97 13.87 -8.22
C LEU A 228 9.43 13.47 -8.13
N THR A 229 10.32 14.46 -8.16
CA THR A 229 11.78 14.31 -8.14
C THR A 229 12.39 14.99 -6.91
N GLY A 230 13.70 15.19 -6.92
CA GLY A 230 14.42 15.85 -5.83
C GLY A 230 14.48 15.04 -4.54
N LYS A 231 14.86 15.68 -3.47
CA LYS A 231 14.95 15.08 -2.13
C LYS A 231 13.66 15.30 -1.33
N ILE A 232 13.51 14.52 -0.26
CA ILE A 232 12.51 14.81 0.77
C ILE A 232 12.97 16.07 1.50
N PRO A 233 12.16 17.15 1.57
CA PRO A 233 12.56 18.39 2.24
C PRO A 233 12.82 18.18 3.73
N ASP A 234 13.96 18.70 4.22
CA ASP A 234 14.30 18.64 5.64
C ASP A 234 13.30 19.42 6.50
N GLU A 235 12.61 20.38 5.91
CA GLU A 235 11.57 21.20 6.52
C GLU A 235 10.36 20.37 7.00
N LEU A 236 10.09 19.23 6.38
CA LEU A 236 9.05 18.28 6.86
C LEU A 236 9.33 17.78 8.27
N MET A 237 10.62 17.67 8.65
CA MET A 237 11.01 17.17 9.97
C MET A 237 10.64 18.11 11.12
N PHE A 238 10.20 19.34 10.83
CA PHE A 238 9.70 20.30 11.82
C PHE A 238 8.19 20.23 12.07
N LEU A 239 7.47 19.41 11.30
CA LEU A 239 6.00 19.30 11.38
C LEU A 239 5.58 18.27 12.45
N GLU A 240 5.63 18.67 13.71
CA GLU A 240 5.43 17.80 14.89
C GLU A 240 4.05 17.10 14.95
N ASN A 241 3.08 17.56 14.14
CA ASN A 241 1.74 16.98 14.08
C ASN A 241 1.59 15.87 13.05
N LEU A 242 2.60 15.62 12.21
CA LEU A 242 2.52 14.58 11.17
C LEU A 242 2.29 13.20 11.78
N GLU A 243 1.25 12.53 11.28
CA GLU A 243 0.88 11.15 11.59
C GLU A 243 1.15 10.21 10.40
N GLU A 244 1.11 10.75 9.17
CA GLU A 244 1.29 9.98 7.95
C GLU A 244 2.14 10.75 6.93
N ILE A 245 3.17 10.04 6.40
CA ILE A 245 3.96 10.45 5.24
C ILE A 245 3.86 9.32 4.22
N ASN A 246 3.13 9.54 3.14
CA ASN A 246 3.03 8.62 2.02
C ASN A 246 3.45 9.29 0.71
N MET A 247 4.61 8.90 0.19
CA MET A 247 5.18 9.36 -1.07
C MET A 247 5.58 8.17 -1.97
N PHE A 248 4.94 7.03 -1.75
CA PHE A 248 5.18 5.80 -2.49
C PHE A 248 5.05 5.98 -4.00
N GLY A 249 5.91 5.31 -4.79
CA GLY A 249 5.76 5.30 -6.25
C GLY A 249 6.01 6.65 -6.90
N ASN A 250 7.13 7.30 -6.57
CA ASN A 250 7.61 8.54 -7.17
C ASN A 250 9.02 8.36 -7.79
N ARG A 251 9.73 9.46 -8.03
CA ARG A 251 11.11 9.49 -8.53
C ARG A 251 12.04 10.25 -7.57
N LEU A 252 11.68 10.27 -6.28
CA LEU A 252 12.45 10.96 -5.24
C LEU A 252 13.85 10.35 -5.14
N ARG A 253 14.87 11.20 -4.90
CA ARG A 253 16.29 10.84 -4.85
C ARG A 253 16.99 11.57 -3.71
N GLY A 254 18.28 11.25 -3.52
CA GLY A 254 19.05 11.77 -2.39
C GLY A 254 18.77 10.99 -1.11
N GLU A 255 19.37 11.43 -0.02
CA GLU A 255 19.32 10.71 1.25
C GLU A 255 18.04 11.03 2.04
N LEU A 256 17.67 10.14 2.95
CA LEU A 256 16.61 10.40 3.93
C LEU A 256 17.05 11.55 4.86
N PRO A 257 16.12 12.42 5.31
CA PRO A 257 16.42 13.42 6.32
C PRO A 257 17.13 12.82 7.54
N ALA A 258 18.16 13.50 8.05
CA ALA A 258 19.03 12.95 9.09
C ALA A 258 18.36 12.84 10.47
N ASP A 259 17.43 13.74 10.80
CA ASP A 259 16.78 13.81 12.12
C ASP A 259 15.26 13.71 12.04
N TRP A 260 14.73 12.58 12.46
CA TRP A 260 13.28 12.27 12.56
C TRP A 260 12.72 12.48 13.96
N SER A 261 13.53 12.86 14.94
CA SER A 261 13.19 12.83 16.37
C SER A 261 12.03 13.74 16.78
N ARG A 262 11.70 14.73 15.95
CA ARG A 262 10.59 15.67 16.21
C ARG A 262 9.22 15.13 15.83
N LEU A 263 9.15 14.13 14.93
CA LEU A 263 7.89 13.57 14.40
C LEU A 263 7.27 12.56 15.37
N LYS A 264 6.98 12.99 16.59
CA LYS A 264 6.54 12.12 17.70
C LYS A 264 5.15 11.50 17.52
N LYS A 265 4.39 11.93 16.52
CA LYS A 265 3.06 11.42 16.20
C LYS A 265 3.06 10.52 14.96
N LEU A 266 4.18 10.45 14.23
CA LEU A 266 4.25 9.72 12.97
C LEU A 266 4.01 8.23 13.19
N ARG A 267 3.05 7.68 12.45
CA ARG A 267 2.61 6.27 12.52
C ARG A 267 2.91 5.51 11.24
N ILE A 268 2.80 6.19 10.10
CA ILE A 268 2.97 5.58 8.77
C ILE A 268 4.05 6.35 8.01
N LEU A 269 5.06 5.62 7.55
CA LEU A 269 6.11 6.11 6.69
C LEU A 269 6.20 5.23 5.44
N SER A 270 5.66 5.69 4.33
CA SER A 270 5.64 4.97 3.05
C SER A 270 6.39 5.75 1.99
N LEU A 271 7.60 5.33 1.69
CA LEU A 271 8.53 5.91 0.71
C LEU A 271 8.99 4.89 -0.33
N GLY A 272 8.37 3.72 -0.37
CA GLY A 272 8.71 2.66 -1.32
C GLY A 272 8.58 3.08 -2.78
N GLN A 273 9.21 2.33 -3.68
CA GLN A 273 9.24 2.58 -5.12
C GLN A 273 9.69 4.00 -5.50
N ASN A 274 10.88 4.37 -5.01
CA ASN A 274 11.54 5.62 -5.31
C ASN A 274 13.01 5.38 -5.75
N ARG A 275 13.85 6.40 -5.68
CA ARG A 275 15.31 6.34 -5.97
C ARG A 275 16.11 6.89 -4.81
N ILE A 276 15.58 6.79 -3.59
CA ILE A 276 16.20 7.30 -2.36
C ILE A 276 17.46 6.48 -2.08
N ASP A 277 18.58 7.14 -1.81
CA ASP A 277 19.87 6.51 -1.51
C ASP A 277 20.35 6.86 -0.08
N GLY A 278 21.64 6.62 0.22
CA GLY A 278 22.17 6.83 1.55
C GLY A 278 21.77 5.73 2.54
N GLU A 279 21.90 6.01 3.81
CA GLU A 279 21.63 5.07 4.90
C GLU A 279 20.26 5.32 5.55
N ILE A 280 19.71 4.31 6.22
CA ILE A 280 18.54 4.49 7.08
C ILE A 280 18.99 5.24 8.34
N PRO A 281 18.49 6.45 8.64
CA PRO A 281 18.96 7.23 9.78
C PRO A 281 18.64 6.55 11.11
N ALA A 282 19.61 6.49 12.01
CA ALA A 282 19.40 5.92 13.36
C ALA A 282 18.32 6.69 14.17
N SER A 283 18.14 8.00 13.88
CA SER A 283 17.11 8.84 14.49
C SER A 283 15.69 8.37 14.22
N LEU A 284 15.44 7.61 13.14
CA LEU A 284 14.14 7.02 12.85
C LEU A 284 13.65 6.12 14.01
N GLY A 285 14.56 5.43 14.70
CA GLY A 285 14.25 4.63 15.89
C GLY A 285 13.81 5.43 17.12
N SER A 286 13.88 6.76 17.09
CA SER A 286 13.34 7.62 18.16
C SER A 286 11.84 7.91 18.02
N VAL A 287 11.24 7.64 16.85
CA VAL A 287 9.82 7.88 16.54
C VAL A 287 8.97 6.70 17.02
N LYS A 288 8.76 6.61 18.32
CA LYS A 288 8.18 5.42 19.00
C LYS A 288 6.74 5.10 18.60
N THR A 289 6.07 6.00 17.91
CA THR A 289 4.70 5.86 17.42
C THR A 289 4.60 5.15 16.07
N LEU A 290 5.74 4.94 15.38
CA LEU A 290 5.76 4.27 14.08
C LEU A 290 5.18 2.86 14.16
N GLN A 291 4.27 2.60 13.26
CA GLN A 291 3.52 1.36 13.11
C GLN A 291 3.84 0.64 11.79
N ASP A 292 4.04 1.40 10.73
CA ASP A 292 4.33 0.88 9.39
C ASP A 292 5.49 1.66 8.76
N ILE A 293 6.51 0.94 8.30
CA ILE A 293 7.65 1.49 7.57
C ILE A 293 7.81 0.71 6.28
N SER A 294 7.58 1.36 5.14
CA SER A 294 7.84 0.86 3.79
C SER A 294 8.85 1.75 3.09
N LEU A 295 10.05 1.20 2.88
CA LEU A 295 11.18 1.83 2.19
C LEU A 295 11.67 0.94 1.03
N ASP A 296 10.89 -0.04 0.64
CA ASP A 296 11.21 -1.00 -0.41
C ASP A 296 11.44 -0.36 -1.78
N ASN A 297 12.12 -1.08 -2.66
CA ASN A 297 12.35 -0.62 -4.03
C ASN A 297 13.00 0.78 -4.08
N ASN A 298 14.15 0.92 -3.38
CA ASN A 298 14.97 2.12 -3.33
C ASN A 298 16.46 1.78 -3.57
N LEU A 299 17.36 2.71 -3.28
CA LEU A 299 18.80 2.54 -3.42
C LEU A 299 19.53 2.62 -2.05
N LEU A 300 18.78 2.43 -0.95
CA LEU A 300 19.30 2.53 0.42
C LEU A 300 20.45 1.55 0.65
N ARG A 301 21.48 1.99 1.34
CA ARG A 301 22.71 1.25 1.62
C ARG A 301 23.05 1.25 3.11
N GLY A 302 24.19 0.64 3.45
CA GLY A 302 24.61 0.54 4.85
C GLY A 302 23.85 -0.52 5.63
N ALA A 303 23.98 -0.52 6.94
CA ALA A 303 23.35 -1.49 7.82
C ALA A 303 21.96 -1.04 8.29
N ILE A 304 21.11 -1.99 8.61
CA ILE A 304 19.84 -1.70 9.28
C ILE A 304 20.14 -1.21 10.70
N PRO A 305 19.69 0.00 11.10
CA PRO A 305 20.01 0.55 12.42
C PRO A 305 19.40 -0.26 13.56
N THR A 306 20.20 -0.59 14.58
CA THR A 306 19.73 -1.28 15.80
C THR A 306 18.67 -0.46 16.57
N THR A 307 18.67 0.87 16.40
CA THR A 307 17.70 1.77 17.03
C THR A 307 16.26 1.50 16.60
N LEU A 308 16.03 0.85 15.44
CA LEU A 308 14.68 0.42 15.03
C LEU A 308 14.05 -0.56 16.03
N GLY A 309 14.86 -1.27 16.84
CA GLY A 309 14.39 -2.10 17.95
C GLY A 309 13.67 -1.32 19.08
N HIS A 310 13.68 0.00 19.06
CA HIS A 310 12.92 0.83 19.98
C HIS A 310 11.45 1.05 19.57
N LEU A 311 11.06 0.67 18.34
CA LEU A 311 9.75 0.93 17.74
C LEU A 311 8.72 -0.14 18.18
N LYS A 312 8.29 -0.10 19.43
CA LYS A 312 7.44 -1.14 20.03
C LYS A 312 6.02 -1.21 19.44
N GLU A 313 5.60 -0.17 18.72
CA GLU A 313 4.31 -0.12 18.01
C GLU A 313 4.39 -0.67 16.57
N LEU A 314 5.61 -0.95 16.08
CA LEU A 314 5.85 -1.38 14.70
C LEU A 314 5.24 -2.76 14.43
N TRP A 315 4.38 -2.86 13.42
CA TRP A 315 3.77 -4.12 12.97
C TRP A 315 4.25 -4.55 11.57
N ALA A 316 4.75 -3.63 10.75
CA ALA A 316 5.36 -3.96 9.45
C ALA A 316 6.65 -3.17 9.23
N LEU A 317 7.68 -3.88 8.73
CA LEU A 317 8.93 -3.31 8.25
C LEU A 317 9.28 -3.92 6.89
N VAL A 318 9.16 -3.12 5.84
CA VAL A 318 9.38 -3.53 4.45
C VAL A 318 10.57 -2.75 3.89
N LEU A 319 11.69 -3.43 3.71
CA LEU A 319 12.97 -2.88 3.23
C LEU A 319 13.48 -3.61 1.97
N SER A 320 12.65 -4.44 1.35
CA SER A 320 13.03 -5.26 0.19
C SER A 320 13.51 -4.43 -0.99
N ASN A 321 14.32 -5.05 -1.84
CA ASN A 321 14.86 -4.44 -3.06
C ASN A 321 15.57 -3.11 -2.79
N ASN A 322 16.67 -3.22 -2.03
CA ASN A 322 17.59 -2.14 -1.69
C ASN A 322 19.04 -2.61 -1.82
N ARG A 323 20.00 -1.85 -1.29
CA ARG A 323 21.42 -2.18 -1.26
C ARG A 323 21.95 -2.33 0.17
N LEU A 324 21.07 -2.70 1.11
CA LEU A 324 21.40 -2.84 2.53
C LEU A 324 22.41 -3.98 2.73
N THR A 325 23.32 -3.81 3.69
CA THR A 325 24.41 -4.73 4.00
C THR A 325 24.49 -5.01 5.49
N GLY A 326 25.47 -5.83 5.90
CA GLY A 326 25.64 -6.19 7.32
C GLY A 326 24.65 -7.27 7.78
N ALA A 327 24.64 -7.53 9.08
CA ALA A 327 23.77 -8.51 9.70
C ALA A 327 22.37 -7.96 9.98
N ILE A 328 21.38 -8.83 10.04
CA ILE A 328 20.04 -8.47 10.52
C ILE A 328 20.11 -8.23 12.03
N PRO A 329 19.74 -7.04 12.53
CA PRO A 329 19.79 -6.76 13.96
C PRO A 329 18.82 -7.65 14.75
N GLY A 330 19.33 -8.41 15.74
CA GLY A 330 18.50 -9.29 16.58
C GLY A 330 17.36 -8.57 17.30
N VAL A 331 17.55 -7.30 17.63
CA VAL A 331 16.53 -6.46 18.29
C VAL A 331 15.24 -6.32 17.49
N LEU A 332 15.24 -6.52 16.17
CA LEU A 332 14.01 -6.48 15.35
C LEU A 332 13.08 -7.63 15.72
N PHE A 333 13.62 -8.78 16.04
CA PHE A 333 12.84 -9.96 16.41
C PHE A 333 12.20 -9.84 17.81
N THR A 334 12.69 -8.90 18.64
CA THR A 334 12.11 -8.60 19.96
C THR A 334 10.95 -7.60 19.93
N LEU A 335 10.53 -7.16 18.75
CA LEU A 335 9.43 -6.21 18.61
C LEU A 335 8.08 -6.91 18.80
N PRO A 336 7.29 -6.54 19.81
CA PRO A 336 6.15 -7.35 20.26
C PRO A 336 4.98 -7.37 19.27
N LYS A 337 4.89 -6.38 18.39
CA LYS A 337 3.79 -6.22 17.42
C LYS A 337 4.20 -6.55 15.99
N LEU A 338 5.50 -6.73 15.72
CA LEU A 338 5.99 -6.99 14.37
C LEU A 338 5.53 -8.38 13.92
N TYR A 339 4.73 -8.43 12.86
CA TYR A 339 4.26 -9.67 12.25
C TYR A 339 4.68 -9.82 10.78
N ARG A 340 5.16 -8.72 10.17
CA ARG A 340 5.62 -8.69 8.78
C ARG A 340 7.00 -8.06 8.69
N LEU A 341 8.00 -8.86 8.32
CA LEU A 341 9.37 -8.42 8.07
C LEU A 341 9.79 -8.88 6.68
N GLU A 342 10.00 -7.94 5.77
CA GLU A 342 10.43 -8.19 4.40
C GLU A 342 11.77 -7.50 4.15
N LEU A 343 12.81 -8.30 3.91
CA LEU A 343 14.19 -7.86 3.72
C LEU A 343 14.80 -8.43 2.44
N SER A 344 13.97 -8.98 1.54
CA SER A 344 14.43 -9.63 0.31
C SER A 344 15.20 -8.68 -0.60
N ASP A 345 15.97 -9.24 -1.52
CA ASP A 345 16.68 -8.48 -2.55
C ASP A 345 17.59 -7.38 -1.98
N ASN A 346 18.52 -7.80 -1.12
CA ASN A 346 19.51 -6.93 -0.48
C ASN A 346 20.91 -7.59 -0.46
N GLY A 347 21.86 -6.96 0.21
CA GLY A 347 23.21 -7.49 0.45
C GLY A 347 23.43 -7.98 1.88
N LEU A 348 22.38 -8.28 2.65
CA LEU A 348 22.44 -8.68 4.05
C LEU A 348 23.23 -9.98 4.20
N SER A 349 24.01 -10.11 5.27
CA SER A 349 24.95 -11.21 5.50
C SER A 349 24.99 -11.64 6.96
N GLY A 350 25.76 -12.67 7.26
CA GLY A 350 25.81 -13.26 8.60
C GLY A 350 24.73 -14.32 8.81
N SER A 351 24.62 -14.84 10.02
CA SER A 351 23.62 -15.83 10.42
C SER A 351 22.35 -15.16 10.96
N LEU A 352 21.26 -15.91 11.00
CA LEU A 352 20.07 -15.50 11.74
C LEU A 352 20.40 -15.41 13.24
N PRO A 353 20.03 -14.32 13.91
CA PRO A 353 20.36 -14.13 15.32
C PRO A 353 19.47 -15.00 16.22
N ALA A 354 19.99 -15.34 17.43
CA ALA A 354 19.28 -16.19 18.38
C ALA A 354 17.96 -15.57 18.90
N GLU A 355 17.87 -14.23 18.84
CA GLU A 355 16.66 -13.47 19.23
C GLU A 355 15.46 -13.77 18.34
N ILE A 356 15.64 -14.48 17.22
CA ILE A 356 14.54 -14.85 16.32
C ILE A 356 13.43 -15.61 17.04
N LYS A 357 13.75 -16.35 18.09
CA LYS A 357 12.75 -17.05 18.94
C LYS A 357 11.72 -16.13 19.60
N GLU A 358 12.05 -14.85 19.79
CA GLU A 358 11.16 -13.86 20.40
C GLU A 358 10.09 -13.33 19.41
N ALA A 359 10.24 -13.61 18.10
CA ALA A 359 9.37 -13.10 17.05
C ALA A 359 8.04 -13.87 16.93
N VAL A 360 7.42 -14.22 18.04
CA VAL A 360 6.21 -15.08 18.11
C VAL A 360 4.98 -14.51 17.39
N SER A 361 5.00 -13.23 17.04
CA SER A 361 3.92 -12.55 16.33
C SER A 361 4.05 -12.65 14.80
N PHE A 362 5.19 -13.15 14.28
CA PHE A 362 5.42 -13.19 12.84
C PHE A 362 4.46 -14.15 12.13
N THR A 363 3.90 -13.65 11.05
CA THR A 363 3.08 -14.43 10.12
C THR A 363 3.78 -14.58 8.77
N SER A 364 4.68 -13.66 8.42
CA SER A 364 5.45 -13.67 7.18
C SER A 364 6.90 -13.26 7.46
N LEU A 365 7.85 -13.99 6.85
CA LEU A 365 9.27 -13.68 6.89
C LEU A 365 9.87 -13.92 5.49
N ASP A 366 10.24 -12.85 4.82
CA ASP A 366 10.94 -12.89 3.53
C ASP A 366 12.36 -12.33 3.66
N LEU A 367 13.32 -13.22 3.55
CA LEU A 367 14.76 -12.93 3.58
C LEU A 367 15.45 -13.36 2.28
N SER A 368 14.69 -13.61 1.22
CA SER A 368 15.20 -14.12 -0.06
C SER A 368 16.19 -13.15 -0.70
N ASN A 369 17.01 -13.67 -1.62
CA ASN A 369 17.95 -12.89 -2.43
C ASN A 369 18.91 -12.03 -1.58
N ASN A 370 19.61 -12.68 -0.63
CA ASN A 370 20.58 -12.04 0.24
C ASN A 370 21.90 -12.86 0.27
N ARG A 371 22.77 -12.56 1.22
CA ARG A 371 24.03 -13.28 1.46
C ARG A 371 24.06 -13.93 2.85
N LEU A 372 22.89 -14.19 3.43
CA LEU A 372 22.75 -14.81 4.74
C LEU A 372 23.35 -16.22 4.72
N SER A 373 23.98 -16.64 5.81
CA SER A 373 24.75 -17.88 5.88
C SER A 373 24.63 -18.56 7.24
N GLY A 374 25.28 -19.70 7.39
CA GLY A 374 25.21 -20.52 8.60
C GLY A 374 24.04 -21.50 8.59
N PRO A 375 23.91 -22.29 9.64
CA PRO A 375 22.79 -23.22 9.77
C PRO A 375 21.46 -22.48 10.07
N LEU A 376 20.36 -23.13 9.76
CA LEU A 376 19.05 -22.66 10.20
C LEU A 376 18.92 -22.91 11.72
N PRO A 377 18.76 -21.86 12.54
CA PRO A 377 18.69 -22.03 13.97
C PRO A 377 17.38 -22.72 14.37
N PRO A 378 17.42 -23.75 15.27
CA PRO A 378 16.20 -24.41 15.76
C PRO A 378 15.20 -23.44 16.38
N GLU A 379 15.67 -22.33 16.92
CA GLU A 379 14.89 -21.24 17.49
C GLU A 379 13.92 -20.60 16.49
N LEU A 380 14.24 -20.59 15.20
CA LEU A 380 13.32 -20.14 14.16
C LEU A 380 12.04 -20.98 14.15
N CYS A 381 12.17 -22.26 14.46
CA CYS A 381 11.06 -23.22 14.43
C CYS A 381 10.04 -23.02 15.56
N GLU A 382 10.33 -22.15 16.53
CA GLU A 382 9.36 -21.75 17.56
C GLU A 382 8.31 -20.75 17.02
N LEU A 383 8.49 -20.23 15.80
CA LEU A 383 7.55 -19.31 15.16
C LEU A 383 6.34 -20.05 14.58
N VAL A 384 5.53 -20.64 15.42
CA VAL A 384 4.40 -21.52 15.04
C VAL A 384 3.27 -20.79 14.29
N ARG A 385 3.24 -19.46 14.35
CA ARG A 385 2.28 -18.62 13.62
C ARG A 385 2.71 -18.29 12.19
N LEU A 386 3.97 -18.58 11.84
CA LEU A 386 4.50 -18.28 10.52
C LEU A 386 3.77 -19.14 9.47
N ASN A 387 3.19 -18.48 8.47
CA ASN A 387 2.54 -19.14 7.35
C ASN A 387 3.35 -19.03 6.04
N TYR A 388 4.25 -18.08 5.97
CA TYR A 388 5.12 -17.82 4.82
C TYR A 388 6.56 -17.66 5.28
N LEU A 389 7.44 -18.55 4.83
CA LEU A 389 8.88 -18.47 5.05
C LEU A 389 9.61 -18.61 3.72
N ASN A 390 10.28 -17.53 3.32
CA ASN A 390 11.09 -17.50 2.10
C ASN A 390 12.55 -17.14 2.43
N LEU A 391 13.44 -18.11 2.26
CA LEU A 391 14.89 -17.99 2.44
C LEU A 391 15.65 -18.22 1.12
N GLN A 392 14.95 -18.23 -0.02
CA GLN A 392 15.51 -18.49 -1.34
C GLN A 392 16.74 -17.65 -1.62
N ASN A 393 17.67 -18.20 -2.41
CA ASN A 393 18.83 -17.50 -2.94
C ASN A 393 19.65 -16.80 -1.85
N ASN A 394 20.17 -17.63 -0.93
CA ASN A 394 21.06 -17.24 0.17
C ASN A 394 22.26 -18.21 0.23
N ARG A 395 22.94 -18.24 1.37
CA ARG A 395 24.11 -19.12 1.62
C ARG A 395 23.91 -19.97 2.87
N PHE A 396 22.65 -20.22 3.28
CA PHE A 396 22.35 -21.11 4.40
C PHE A 396 22.91 -22.49 4.13
N SER A 397 23.39 -23.17 5.19
CA SER A 397 24.08 -24.45 5.05
C SER A 397 23.78 -25.37 6.23
N GLY A 398 24.23 -26.62 6.15
CA GLY A 398 23.95 -27.63 7.17
C GLY A 398 22.60 -28.31 7.00
N PRO A 399 22.23 -29.21 7.91
CA PRO A 399 20.98 -29.93 7.83
C PRO A 399 19.78 -29.06 8.23
N LEU A 400 18.61 -29.44 7.74
CA LEU A 400 17.35 -28.87 8.22
C LEU A 400 17.08 -29.44 9.63
N PRO A 401 16.79 -28.57 10.65
CA PRO A 401 16.56 -29.06 12.01
C PRO A 401 15.24 -29.84 12.10
N ALA A 402 15.19 -30.87 12.94
CA ALA A 402 13.97 -31.65 13.19
C ALA A 402 12.84 -30.79 13.74
N GLU A 403 13.18 -29.72 14.45
CA GLU A 403 12.25 -28.72 14.98
C GLU A 403 11.41 -28.04 13.91
N ILE A 404 11.78 -28.13 12.61
CA ILE A 404 10.96 -27.60 11.49
C ILE A 404 9.51 -28.09 11.57
N GLY A 405 9.29 -29.30 12.09
CA GLY A 405 7.96 -29.86 12.27
C GLY A 405 7.07 -29.13 13.28
N LYS A 406 7.59 -28.17 14.07
CA LYS A 406 6.80 -27.32 14.97
C LYS A 406 6.07 -26.22 14.22
N MET A 407 6.53 -25.83 13.02
CA MET A 407 5.98 -24.73 12.23
C MET A 407 4.71 -25.13 11.48
N THR A 408 3.75 -25.71 12.19
CA THR A 408 2.55 -26.32 11.60
C THR A 408 1.64 -25.35 10.85
N GLY A 409 1.80 -24.04 11.05
CA GLY A 409 1.10 -22.97 10.34
C GLY A 409 1.59 -22.72 8.90
N LEU A 410 2.76 -23.27 8.51
CA LEU A 410 3.34 -22.99 7.21
C LEU A 410 2.46 -23.46 6.05
N THR A 411 2.25 -22.55 5.11
CA THR A 411 1.64 -22.81 3.80
C THR A 411 2.66 -22.79 2.67
N LEU A 412 3.75 -22.03 2.85
CA LEU A 412 4.88 -21.97 1.94
C LEU A 412 6.19 -22.02 2.72
N LEU A 413 7.07 -22.95 2.28
CA LEU A 413 8.47 -23.04 2.69
C LEU A 413 9.34 -23.03 1.45
N ASP A 414 10.08 -21.95 1.23
CA ASP A 414 11.04 -21.83 0.13
C ASP A 414 12.47 -21.71 0.66
N LEU A 415 13.27 -22.73 0.39
CA LEU A 415 14.70 -22.82 0.72
C LEU A 415 15.54 -22.92 -0.57
N THR A 416 14.97 -22.63 -1.73
CA THR A 416 15.61 -22.78 -3.06
C THR A 416 16.94 -22.03 -3.12
N SER A 417 17.90 -22.55 -3.87
CA SER A 417 19.20 -21.91 -4.13
C SER A 417 19.95 -21.52 -2.84
N ASN A 418 20.25 -22.53 -2.03
CA ASN A 418 21.06 -22.44 -0.82
C ASN A 418 22.13 -23.54 -0.80
N ARG A 419 22.69 -23.85 0.37
CA ARG A 419 23.68 -24.92 0.58
C ARG A 419 23.23 -25.91 1.66
N PHE A 420 21.90 -26.05 1.87
CA PHE A 420 21.37 -27.03 2.81
C PHE A 420 21.81 -28.43 2.41
N SER A 421 22.16 -29.27 3.39
CA SER A 421 22.72 -30.61 3.16
C SER A 421 22.14 -31.64 4.13
N GLY A 422 22.51 -32.89 3.93
CA GLY A 422 21.96 -34.00 4.74
C GLY A 422 20.55 -34.42 4.34
N PRO A 423 19.95 -35.37 5.03
CA PRO A 423 18.61 -35.84 4.74
C PRO A 423 17.53 -34.84 5.18
N LEU A 424 16.35 -34.91 4.53
CA LEU A 424 15.16 -34.22 5.03
C LEU A 424 14.67 -34.92 6.30
N PRO A 425 14.37 -34.16 7.37
CA PRO A 425 13.91 -34.76 8.62
C PRO A 425 12.48 -35.30 8.48
N GLU A 426 12.20 -36.42 9.17
CA GLU A 426 10.85 -37.03 9.22
C GLU A 426 9.78 -36.05 9.70
N GLU A 427 10.16 -35.11 10.56
CA GLU A 427 9.27 -34.10 11.13
C GLU A 427 8.69 -33.14 10.12
N ILE A 428 9.25 -33.04 8.90
CA ILE A 428 8.68 -32.23 7.81
C ILE A 428 7.25 -32.65 7.48
N GLY A 429 6.91 -33.93 7.67
CA GLY A 429 5.57 -34.46 7.47
C GLY A 429 4.51 -33.93 8.45
N ARG A 430 4.89 -33.15 9.48
CA ARG A 430 3.96 -32.47 10.40
C ARG A 430 3.40 -31.16 9.83
N LEU A 431 3.96 -30.66 8.71
CA LEU A 431 3.56 -29.38 8.09
C LEU A 431 2.30 -29.57 7.22
N ILE A 432 1.23 -30.10 7.79
CA ILE A 432 0.02 -30.56 7.07
C ILE A 432 -0.74 -29.46 6.30
N HIS A 433 -0.47 -28.19 6.61
CA HIS A 433 -1.06 -27.04 5.89
C HIS A 433 -0.22 -26.58 4.70
N LEU A 434 0.95 -27.21 4.48
CA LEU A 434 1.87 -26.79 3.43
C LEU A 434 1.25 -27.02 2.04
N ARG A 435 1.34 -26.00 1.19
CA ARG A 435 0.92 -26.01 -0.22
C ARG A 435 2.10 -25.99 -1.17
N SER A 436 3.19 -25.36 -0.74
CA SER A 436 4.42 -25.27 -1.53
C SER A 436 5.64 -25.59 -0.67
N LEU A 437 6.40 -26.61 -1.09
CA LEU A 437 7.68 -27.02 -0.52
C LEU A 437 8.72 -26.94 -1.61
N LEU A 438 9.55 -25.90 -1.56
CA LEU A 438 10.52 -25.54 -2.58
C LEU A 438 11.94 -25.68 -2.00
N LEU A 439 12.66 -26.72 -2.40
CA LEU A 439 13.97 -27.11 -1.89
C LEU A 439 15.04 -27.22 -3.00
N SER A 440 14.72 -26.76 -4.21
CA SER A 440 15.61 -26.90 -5.37
C SER A 440 16.95 -26.21 -5.16
N GLU A 441 17.97 -26.69 -5.92
CA GLU A 441 19.30 -26.07 -5.94
C GLU A 441 19.93 -25.99 -4.54
N ASN A 442 20.06 -27.17 -3.92
CA ASN A 442 20.69 -27.38 -2.62
C ASN A 442 21.60 -28.63 -2.65
N GLU A 443 22.07 -29.05 -1.49
CA GLU A 443 22.93 -30.25 -1.32
C GLU A 443 22.22 -31.34 -0.49
N PHE A 444 20.86 -31.35 -0.43
CA PHE A 444 20.11 -32.38 0.26
C PHE A 444 20.43 -33.77 -0.30
N SER A 445 20.56 -34.76 0.57
CA SER A 445 20.96 -36.13 0.24
C SER A 445 20.12 -37.17 0.98
N GLY A 446 20.33 -38.45 0.65
CA GLY A 446 19.53 -39.53 1.22
C GLY A 446 18.17 -39.70 0.54
N GLU A 447 17.32 -40.49 1.14
CA GLU A 447 15.97 -40.75 0.64
C GLU A 447 14.96 -39.70 1.13
N LEU A 448 13.87 -39.53 0.42
CA LEU A 448 12.75 -38.72 0.88
C LEU A 448 11.99 -39.44 2.01
N PRO A 449 11.67 -38.76 3.13
CA PRO A 449 11.03 -39.39 4.26
C PRO A 449 9.58 -39.83 3.95
N GLU A 450 9.17 -40.98 4.49
CA GLU A 450 7.83 -41.55 4.29
C GLU A 450 6.73 -40.61 4.81
N THR A 451 7.03 -39.79 5.79
CA THR A 451 6.11 -38.80 6.38
C THR A 451 5.70 -37.68 5.44
N LEU A 452 6.42 -37.47 4.31
CA LEU A 452 5.99 -36.53 3.27
C LEU A 452 4.58 -36.82 2.76
N GLY A 453 4.15 -38.10 2.78
CA GLY A 453 2.79 -38.49 2.41
C GLY A 453 1.68 -37.88 3.28
N ASN A 454 2.01 -37.28 4.41
CA ASN A 454 1.05 -36.58 5.27
C ASN A 454 0.70 -35.18 4.76
N LEU A 455 1.47 -34.63 3.82
CA LEU A 455 1.29 -33.26 3.30
C LEU A 455 0.16 -33.20 2.25
N ILE A 456 -1.02 -33.68 2.60
CA ILE A 456 -2.18 -33.87 1.69
C ILE A 456 -2.69 -32.59 1.02
N ASN A 457 -2.20 -31.41 1.44
CA ASN A 457 -2.54 -30.14 0.83
C ASN A 457 -1.47 -29.62 -0.14
N LEU A 458 -0.37 -30.38 -0.31
CA LEU A 458 0.75 -29.97 -1.13
C LEU A 458 0.35 -29.92 -2.63
N ARG A 459 0.65 -28.79 -3.27
CA ARG A 459 0.43 -28.54 -4.70
C ARG A 459 1.74 -28.46 -5.48
N ASN A 460 2.75 -27.86 -4.86
CA ASN A 460 4.05 -27.62 -5.47
C ASN A 460 5.14 -28.31 -4.64
N PHE A 461 5.83 -29.27 -5.24
CA PHE A 461 6.98 -29.93 -4.62
C PHE A 461 8.17 -29.91 -5.57
N TYR A 462 9.20 -29.11 -5.23
CA TYR A 462 10.39 -28.95 -6.02
C TYR A 462 11.63 -29.29 -5.22
N VAL A 463 12.36 -30.31 -5.67
CA VAL A 463 13.67 -30.73 -5.14
C VAL A 463 14.73 -30.84 -6.24
N LYS A 464 14.50 -30.13 -7.36
CA LYS A 464 15.43 -30.13 -8.50
C LYS A 464 16.85 -29.77 -8.07
N THR A 465 17.86 -30.42 -8.68
CA THR A 465 19.29 -30.11 -8.44
C THR A 465 19.64 -30.26 -6.96
N ASN A 466 19.64 -31.50 -6.51
CA ASN A 466 20.07 -31.94 -5.19
C ASN A 466 20.90 -33.23 -5.32
N ARG A 467 21.22 -33.88 -4.18
CA ARG A 467 21.91 -35.17 -4.11
C ARG A 467 20.99 -36.27 -3.57
N LEU A 468 19.67 -36.10 -3.68
CA LEU A 468 18.67 -37.05 -3.20
C LEU A 468 18.79 -38.37 -3.97
N SER A 469 18.55 -39.47 -3.30
CA SER A 469 18.73 -40.83 -3.83
C SER A 469 17.63 -41.79 -3.36
N GLY A 470 17.78 -43.06 -3.65
CA GLY A 470 16.81 -44.10 -3.31
C GLY A 470 15.87 -44.42 -4.46
N PRO A 471 14.93 -45.34 -4.24
CA PRO A 471 13.91 -45.68 -5.22
C PRO A 471 12.94 -44.52 -5.45
N PHE A 472 12.07 -44.66 -6.46
CA PHE A 472 10.99 -43.72 -6.68
C PHE A 472 10.18 -43.54 -5.38
N PRO A 473 10.00 -42.32 -4.87
CA PRO A 473 9.33 -42.10 -3.58
C PRO A 473 7.81 -42.29 -3.69
N VAL A 474 7.36 -43.55 -3.57
CA VAL A 474 5.95 -43.94 -3.73
C VAL A 474 5.03 -43.19 -2.80
N VAL A 475 5.53 -42.77 -1.65
CA VAL A 475 4.79 -41.97 -0.65
C VAL A 475 4.19 -40.70 -1.26
N LEU A 476 4.85 -40.08 -2.26
CA LEU A 476 4.35 -38.90 -2.94
C LEU A 476 3.04 -39.15 -3.70
N THR A 477 2.75 -40.40 -4.10
CA THR A 477 1.51 -40.73 -4.82
C THR A 477 0.24 -40.59 -3.95
N LYS A 478 0.40 -40.42 -2.63
CA LYS A 478 -0.68 -40.05 -1.69
C LYS A 478 -1.09 -38.59 -1.81
N LEU A 479 -0.24 -37.74 -2.40
CA LEU A 479 -0.45 -36.30 -2.51
C LEU A 479 -1.28 -35.97 -3.76
N VAL A 480 -2.55 -36.31 -3.72
CA VAL A 480 -3.46 -36.22 -4.89
C VAL A 480 -3.74 -34.80 -5.40
N LYS A 481 -3.39 -33.78 -4.60
CA LYS A 481 -3.53 -32.36 -4.97
C LYS A 481 -2.28 -31.79 -5.65
N LEU A 482 -1.27 -32.60 -5.91
CA LEU A 482 -0.07 -32.12 -6.60
C LEU A 482 -0.42 -31.60 -8.00
N GLU A 483 -0.01 -30.37 -8.25
CA GLU A 483 -0.08 -29.72 -9.56
C GLU A 483 1.29 -29.69 -10.24
N TYR A 484 2.36 -29.56 -9.45
CA TYR A 484 3.74 -29.43 -9.93
C TYR A 484 4.67 -30.31 -9.11
N LEU A 485 5.33 -31.25 -9.78
CA LEU A 485 6.33 -32.12 -9.19
C LEU A 485 7.65 -32.05 -9.96
N ASN A 486 8.73 -31.66 -9.28
CA ASN A 486 10.05 -31.62 -9.88
C ASN A 486 11.11 -32.34 -9.02
N LEU A 487 11.47 -33.54 -9.47
CA LEU A 487 12.55 -34.36 -8.89
C LEU A 487 13.83 -34.36 -9.76
N SER A 488 13.90 -33.53 -10.81
CA SER A 488 14.99 -33.53 -11.80
C SER A 488 16.35 -33.26 -11.19
N PHE A 489 17.42 -33.73 -11.87
CA PHE A 489 18.79 -33.53 -11.45
C PHE A 489 19.06 -34.02 -10.03
N ASN A 490 18.80 -35.31 -9.80
CA ASN A 490 19.05 -36.05 -8.56
C ASN A 490 19.61 -37.43 -8.85
N ASN A 491 19.68 -38.29 -7.84
CA ASN A 491 20.17 -39.67 -7.94
C ASN A 491 19.07 -40.72 -7.70
N PHE A 492 17.80 -40.36 -7.91
CA PHE A 492 16.68 -41.28 -7.76
C PHE A 492 16.80 -42.44 -8.76
N SER A 493 16.37 -43.64 -8.37
CA SER A 493 16.50 -44.88 -9.15
C SER A 493 15.22 -45.72 -9.10
N GLY A 494 15.27 -46.92 -9.64
CA GLY A 494 14.12 -47.84 -9.64
C GLY A 494 13.09 -47.52 -10.70
N MET A 495 11.94 -48.15 -10.63
CA MET A 495 10.87 -48.03 -11.61
C MET A 495 9.87 -46.90 -11.20
N ILE A 496 9.30 -46.25 -12.21
CA ILE A 496 8.16 -45.37 -12.01
C ILE A 496 6.93 -46.21 -11.69
N PRO A 497 6.29 -46.06 -10.53
CA PRO A 497 5.21 -46.95 -10.11
C PRO A 497 3.88 -46.61 -10.79
N ALA A 498 2.97 -47.58 -10.81
CA ALA A 498 1.65 -47.39 -11.41
C ALA A 498 0.78 -46.36 -10.64
N GLU A 499 1.08 -46.15 -9.38
CA GLU A 499 0.40 -45.23 -8.49
C GLU A 499 0.55 -43.74 -8.88
N ILE A 500 1.48 -43.40 -9.83
CA ILE A 500 1.54 -42.03 -10.40
C ILE A 500 0.20 -41.59 -10.99
N GLY A 501 -0.61 -42.55 -11.45
CA GLY A 501 -1.96 -42.32 -11.96
C GLY A 501 -2.94 -41.68 -10.94
N ASN A 502 -2.56 -41.58 -9.68
CA ASN A 502 -3.35 -40.89 -8.62
C ASN A 502 -3.26 -39.37 -8.70
N TRP A 503 -2.32 -38.82 -9.46
CA TRP A 503 -2.09 -37.36 -9.55
C TRP A 503 -2.97 -36.74 -10.65
N GLU A 504 -4.29 -36.82 -10.52
CA GLU A 504 -5.22 -36.32 -11.53
C GLU A 504 -5.16 -34.79 -11.73
N GLU A 505 -4.71 -34.03 -10.72
CA GLU A 505 -4.54 -32.58 -10.80
C GLU A 505 -3.17 -32.17 -11.37
N LEU A 506 -2.25 -33.10 -11.63
CA LEU A 506 -0.88 -32.80 -12.01
C LEU A 506 -0.79 -32.14 -13.39
N LYS A 507 -0.13 -31.01 -13.47
CA LYS A 507 0.12 -30.21 -14.67
C LYS A 507 1.53 -30.39 -15.22
N HIS A 508 2.53 -30.50 -14.31
CA HIS A 508 3.93 -30.64 -14.68
C HIS A 508 4.59 -31.79 -13.92
N LEU A 509 5.22 -32.72 -14.63
CA LEU A 509 6.00 -33.82 -14.08
C LEU A 509 7.42 -33.78 -14.63
N TYR A 510 8.38 -33.44 -13.77
CA TYR A 510 9.80 -33.39 -14.14
C TYR A 510 10.60 -34.41 -13.35
N LEU A 511 11.09 -35.45 -14.05
CA LEU A 511 11.95 -36.50 -13.53
C LEU A 511 13.30 -36.55 -14.25
N TRP A 512 13.61 -35.56 -15.07
CA TRP A 512 14.78 -35.49 -15.92
C TRP A 512 16.08 -35.64 -15.14
N LYS A 513 17.06 -36.29 -15.76
CA LYS A 513 18.41 -36.48 -15.23
C LYS A 513 18.42 -37.11 -13.82
N ASN A 514 18.00 -38.37 -13.81
CA ASN A 514 18.02 -39.31 -12.69
C ASN A 514 18.49 -40.70 -13.15
N GLN A 515 18.23 -41.72 -12.38
CA GLN A 515 18.59 -43.12 -12.71
C GLN A 515 17.32 -44.02 -12.79
N PHE A 516 16.16 -43.43 -13.07
CA PHE A 516 14.92 -44.22 -13.22
C PHE A 516 15.02 -45.23 -14.34
N SER A 517 14.52 -46.45 -14.11
CA SER A 517 14.60 -47.59 -15.02
C SER A 517 13.24 -48.25 -15.25
N GLY A 518 13.20 -49.30 -16.08
CA GLY A 518 11.95 -49.96 -16.43
C GLY A 518 11.10 -49.16 -17.42
N SER A 519 9.86 -49.53 -17.60
CA SER A 519 8.95 -48.91 -18.56
C SER A 519 8.13 -47.77 -17.94
N ILE A 520 7.64 -46.86 -18.76
CA ILE A 520 6.62 -45.88 -18.35
C ILE A 520 5.32 -46.66 -18.08
N PRO A 521 4.72 -46.53 -16.88
CA PRO A 521 3.50 -47.27 -16.56
C PRO A 521 2.30 -46.74 -17.36
N PRO A 522 1.38 -47.64 -17.83
CA PRO A 522 0.18 -47.23 -18.56
C PRO A 522 -0.72 -46.25 -17.82
N SER A 523 -0.64 -46.23 -16.48
CA SER A 523 -1.38 -45.28 -15.63
C SER A 523 -1.00 -43.81 -15.87
N ILE A 524 0.11 -43.50 -16.57
CA ILE A 524 0.47 -42.16 -17.02
C ILE A 524 -0.68 -41.48 -17.77
N GLY A 525 -1.46 -42.27 -18.56
CA GLY A 525 -2.61 -41.77 -19.31
C GLY A 525 -3.75 -41.19 -18.46
N LYS A 526 -3.76 -41.44 -17.14
CA LYS A 526 -4.74 -40.83 -16.22
C LYS A 526 -4.47 -39.38 -15.91
N LEU A 527 -3.23 -38.90 -16.16
CA LEU A 527 -2.80 -37.52 -15.86
C LEU A 527 -3.34 -36.50 -16.88
N ARG A 528 -4.64 -36.44 -17.07
CA ARG A 528 -5.28 -35.68 -18.16
C ARG A 528 -5.03 -34.19 -18.13
N ASN A 529 -4.67 -33.62 -16.95
CA ASN A 529 -4.32 -32.23 -16.80
C ASN A 529 -2.84 -31.93 -17.12
N LEU A 530 -2.04 -32.96 -17.45
CA LEU A 530 -0.61 -32.78 -17.68
C LEU A 530 -0.36 -31.98 -18.95
N THR A 531 0.41 -30.90 -18.81
CA THR A 531 0.83 -30.02 -19.89
C THR A 531 2.30 -30.20 -20.24
N GLU A 532 3.12 -30.67 -19.29
CA GLU A 532 4.53 -30.92 -19.52
C GLU A 532 5.01 -32.18 -18.82
N LEU A 533 5.67 -33.07 -19.59
CA LEU A 533 6.25 -34.34 -19.15
C LEU A 533 7.74 -34.37 -19.49
N SER A 534 8.61 -34.44 -18.49
CA SER A 534 10.06 -34.48 -18.70
C SER A 534 10.68 -35.70 -18.01
N LEU A 535 11.00 -36.72 -18.80
CA LEU A 535 11.60 -38.01 -18.38
C LEU A 535 12.99 -38.22 -18.98
N GLY A 536 13.54 -37.26 -19.71
CA GLY A 536 14.83 -37.39 -20.41
C GLY A 536 16.02 -37.67 -19.47
N GLU A 537 17.12 -38.14 -20.02
CA GLU A 537 18.34 -38.46 -19.29
C GLU A 537 18.12 -39.39 -18.07
N ASN A 538 17.52 -40.59 -18.37
CA ASN A 538 17.27 -41.65 -17.41
C ASN A 538 17.71 -43.00 -18.00
N ARG A 539 17.35 -44.10 -17.34
CA ARG A 539 17.57 -45.49 -17.81
C ARG A 539 16.26 -46.20 -18.16
N LEU A 540 15.21 -45.42 -18.54
CA LEU A 540 13.90 -45.95 -18.89
C LEU A 540 14.00 -46.79 -20.18
N SER A 541 13.27 -47.91 -20.24
CA SER A 541 13.36 -48.88 -21.31
C SER A 541 11.97 -49.42 -21.71
N GLY A 542 11.93 -50.35 -22.66
CA GLY A 542 10.68 -50.90 -23.17
C GLY A 542 9.97 -49.96 -24.14
N GLU A 543 8.75 -50.32 -24.53
CA GLU A 543 7.95 -49.54 -25.46
C GLU A 543 7.21 -48.40 -24.77
N LEU A 544 6.92 -47.32 -25.50
CA LEU A 544 6.08 -46.24 -25.01
C LEU A 544 4.63 -46.72 -24.90
N PRO A 545 3.96 -46.52 -23.75
CA PRO A 545 2.59 -46.98 -23.58
C PRO A 545 1.63 -46.17 -24.46
N LYS A 546 0.68 -46.85 -25.11
CA LYS A 546 -0.35 -46.22 -25.96
C LYS A 546 -1.20 -45.22 -25.20
N GLU A 547 -1.31 -45.36 -23.89
CA GLU A 547 -2.03 -44.49 -22.97
C GLU A 547 -1.46 -43.07 -22.92
N LEU A 548 -0.20 -42.84 -23.37
CA LEU A 548 0.33 -41.49 -23.58
C LEU A 548 -0.59 -40.66 -24.48
N GLY A 549 -1.22 -41.27 -25.50
CA GLY A 549 -2.17 -40.59 -26.37
C GLY A 549 -3.45 -40.07 -25.68
N GLN A 550 -3.67 -40.40 -24.41
CA GLN A 550 -4.80 -39.86 -23.60
C GLN A 550 -4.50 -38.49 -22.97
N LEU A 551 -3.23 -38.05 -23.05
CA LEU A 551 -2.79 -36.77 -22.49
C LEU A 551 -3.07 -35.62 -23.49
N GLU A 552 -4.34 -35.31 -23.69
CA GLU A 552 -4.79 -34.35 -24.72
C GLU A 552 -4.29 -32.93 -24.49
N ASN A 553 -3.99 -32.57 -23.23
CA ASN A 553 -3.49 -31.26 -22.82
C ASN A 553 -1.96 -31.14 -22.88
N LEU A 554 -1.24 -32.23 -23.21
CA LEU A 554 0.22 -32.24 -23.19
C LEU A 554 0.79 -31.34 -24.30
N VAL A 555 1.56 -30.33 -23.92
CA VAL A 555 2.18 -29.34 -24.82
C VAL A 555 3.63 -29.73 -25.11
N ARG A 556 4.35 -30.24 -24.10
CA ARG A 556 5.76 -30.63 -24.22
C ARG A 556 6.02 -31.99 -23.60
N VAL A 557 6.79 -32.79 -24.31
CA VAL A 557 7.26 -34.09 -23.82
C VAL A 557 8.75 -34.25 -24.14
N TYR A 558 9.54 -34.61 -23.12
CA TYR A 558 10.98 -34.86 -23.24
C TYR A 558 11.27 -36.27 -22.78
N LEU A 559 11.67 -37.17 -23.73
CA LEU A 559 11.97 -38.58 -23.51
C LEU A 559 13.38 -38.96 -23.95
N ASN A 560 14.15 -38.00 -24.44
CA ASN A 560 15.48 -38.17 -25.00
C ASN A 560 16.45 -38.81 -24.00
N ASN A 561 17.52 -39.44 -24.51
CA ASN A 561 18.58 -40.04 -23.70
C ASN A 561 18.04 -41.06 -22.67
N ASN A 562 17.26 -42.05 -23.18
CA ASN A 562 16.77 -43.21 -22.48
C ASN A 562 17.02 -44.47 -23.34
N MET A 563 16.53 -45.62 -22.91
CA MET A 563 16.70 -46.92 -23.61
C MET A 563 15.36 -47.43 -24.17
N PHE A 564 14.46 -46.55 -24.60
CA PHE A 564 13.19 -46.94 -25.21
C PHE A 564 13.37 -47.71 -26.50
N SER A 565 12.48 -48.64 -26.76
CA SER A 565 12.45 -49.48 -27.94
C SER A 565 11.08 -49.47 -28.60
N GLY A 566 10.93 -50.22 -29.69
CA GLY A 566 9.65 -50.33 -30.39
C GLY A 566 9.32 -49.11 -31.27
N ARG A 567 8.05 -49.00 -31.66
CA ARG A 567 7.53 -47.91 -32.50
C ARG A 567 6.76 -46.92 -31.66
N LEU A 568 6.66 -45.67 -32.15
CA LEU A 568 5.76 -44.69 -31.55
C LEU A 568 4.31 -45.20 -31.62
N PRO A 569 3.56 -45.20 -30.51
CA PRO A 569 2.15 -45.57 -30.51
C PRO A 569 1.34 -44.68 -31.45
N ALA A 570 0.43 -45.24 -32.23
CA ALA A 570 -0.42 -44.47 -33.13
C ALA A 570 -1.32 -43.47 -32.39
N GLU A 571 -1.64 -43.75 -31.16
CA GLU A 571 -2.44 -42.90 -30.27
C GLU A 571 -1.82 -41.55 -29.97
N ILE A 572 -0.51 -41.37 -30.15
CA ILE A 572 0.19 -40.07 -30.00
C ILE A 572 -0.42 -39.01 -30.93
N THR A 573 -0.98 -39.41 -32.06
CA THR A 573 -1.67 -38.48 -32.98
C THR A 573 -2.91 -37.81 -32.37
N ARG A 574 -3.41 -38.29 -31.22
CA ARG A 574 -4.53 -37.68 -30.46
C ARG A 574 -4.10 -36.51 -29.63
N MET A 575 -2.80 -36.34 -29.40
CA MET A 575 -2.23 -35.25 -28.57
C MET A 575 -2.19 -33.96 -29.38
N ARG A 576 -3.34 -33.29 -29.50
CA ARG A 576 -3.53 -32.13 -30.39
C ARG A 576 -2.76 -30.87 -29.95
N SER A 577 -2.37 -30.80 -28.67
CA SER A 577 -1.65 -29.66 -28.08
C SER A 577 -0.12 -29.83 -28.14
N LEU A 578 0.38 -30.96 -28.60
CA LEU A 578 1.82 -31.27 -28.61
C LEU A 578 2.55 -30.41 -29.66
N ASN A 579 3.57 -29.68 -29.22
CA ASN A 579 4.46 -28.84 -30.03
C ASN A 579 5.82 -29.48 -30.23
#